data_2845ff92f7cec904ecec87739de175f0
#
_entry.id   2845ff92f7cec904ecec87739de175f0
#
_cell.length_a   1.000
_cell.length_b   1.000
_cell.length_c   1.000
_cell.angle_alpha   90.00
_cell.angle_beta   90.00
_cell.angle_gamma   90.00
#
_symmetry.space_group_name_H-M   'P 1'
#
loop_
_entity.id
_entity.type
_entity.pdbx_description
1 polymer ?
#
loop_
_entity_poly.entity_id
_entity_poly.type
_entity_poly.pdbx_seq_one_letter_code
_entity_poly.pdbx_strand_id
1 'polypeptide(L)'
;MKRGGRAISIGLSAVMGLTAAGCGQSGTDNAQESVPYVPEVIGIYEAEEAAGTGNVKAAVSLVKEGYSGNGYVEGFENDDDSCTFDVDIPEDGFYDLNFVCASLGGEKDNYVKIDGESAGTIHTEDSDFSDCVLERVYLETGTHKVSVVKYWGWISLDCLKVTTSQPISSSLYKVDAALCNKNASEETKRLYSFLLDNYGEKFISGQFCDTGQFGKEFQVIKNATGKTPAVLGLDFMEYTPSRVEKGSKGTSTELAKSFWENGGIVTFCWHWNAPTKYITGQWYSAFYTDSTNINLQKIMDGEDKEGYDLLMADIDAIAEQLLILKEAKVPILFRPLHEASGGWFWWGASGPEAYKELYKLLYDRLTNEYGLDNLIWVWNGQDAEWYPGDEYVDIIGEDIYPGERVYQSQIASYLNAATNYSTENKMVYLTENGCLFDPDLARRDGAMWGMWCTWSGEFVARDTSLFQLSEQYTEESMLKKVYEDEDVITLEDLPDLKTYKIRKGL
;
A
#
# COMPACT_ATOMS: atom_id res chain seq x y z
N MET A 1 -9.75 18.49 15.35
CA MET A 1 -9.67 19.32 14.12
C MET A 1 -10.25 18.49 12.99
N LYS A 2 -11.28 19.00 12.29
CA LYS A 2 -11.90 18.24 11.19
C LYS A 2 -10.91 18.13 10.02
N ARG A 3 -10.36 16.96 9.80
CA ARG A 3 -9.65 16.60 8.56
C ARG A 3 -10.71 16.28 7.51
N GLY A 4 -10.78 17.10 6.47
CA GLY A 4 -11.53 16.74 5.28
C GLY A 4 -10.73 15.67 4.54
N GLY A 5 -11.18 14.43 4.60
CA GLY A 5 -10.63 13.36 3.79
C GLY A 5 -10.87 13.68 2.32
N ARG A 6 -9.81 13.95 1.58
CA ARG A 6 -9.83 13.83 0.12
C ARG A 6 -9.43 12.41 -0.23
N ALA A 7 -10.38 11.65 -0.74
CA ALA A 7 -10.05 10.40 -1.41
C ALA A 7 -9.18 10.74 -2.62
N ILE A 8 -7.97 10.23 -2.65
CA ILE A 8 -7.09 10.33 -3.82
C ILE A 8 -7.36 9.08 -4.65
N SER A 9 -8.01 9.26 -5.81
CA SER A 9 -8.09 8.21 -6.80
C SER A 9 -6.73 8.11 -7.49
N ILE A 10 -6.05 6.99 -7.30
CA ILE A 10 -4.82 6.67 -8.03
C ILE A 10 -5.24 6.16 -9.41
N GLY A 11 -5.00 6.94 -10.44
CA GLY A 11 -5.19 6.52 -11.82
C GLY A 11 -4.11 5.53 -12.21
N LEU A 12 -4.50 4.31 -12.56
CA LEU A 12 -3.62 3.32 -13.19
C LEU A 12 -3.50 3.65 -14.68
N SER A 13 -2.35 4.13 -15.10
CA SER A 13 -2.01 4.22 -16.53
C SER A 13 -1.39 2.90 -16.98
N ALA A 14 -2.08 2.14 -17.79
CA ALA A 14 -1.54 0.95 -18.43
C ALA A 14 -0.64 1.36 -19.61
N VAL A 15 0.65 1.08 -19.53
CA VAL A 15 1.57 1.16 -20.68
C VAL A 15 1.88 -0.25 -21.16
N MET A 16 1.35 -0.61 -22.33
CA MET A 16 1.84 -1.74 -23.11
C MET A 16 3.11 -1.36 -23.87
N GLY A 17 4.13 -2.15 -23.71
CA GLY A 17 5.33 -2.04 -24.55
C GLY A 17 6.25 -3.24 -24.44
N LEU A 18 5.94 -4.34 -25.14
CA LEU A 18 6.86 -5.44 -25.33
C LEU A 18 7.68 -5.21 -26.59
N THR A 19 8.99 -5.10 -26.45
CA THR A 19 9.94 -5.46 -27.53
C THR A 19 11.07 -6.30 -26.96
N ALA A 20 11.10 -7.57 -27.36
CA ALA A 20 12.17 -8.49 -27.10
C ALA A 20 13.28 -8.40 -28.18
N ALA A 21 14.53 -8.42 -27.76
CA ALA A 21 15.68 -9.00 -28.51
C ALA A 21 16.88 -8.98 -27.55
N GLY A 22 17.54 -10.07 -27.29
CA GLY A 22 18.17 -11.10 -27.94
C GLY A 22 19.40 -11.61 -27.24
N CYS A 23 19.52 -12.94 -27.16
CA CYS A 23 20.70 -13.81 -27.14
C CYS A 23 21.79 -13.74 -26.06
N GLY A 24 21.88 -14.86 -25.33
CA GLY A 24 23.08 -15.37 -24.66
C GLY A 24 22.83 -16.74 -24.00
N GLN A 25 23.30 -17.84 -24.59
CA GLN A 25 23.20 -19.23 -24.11
C GLN A 25 23.96 -19.44 -22.80
N SER A 26 23.52 -20.20 -21.83
CA SER A 26 23.42 -21.66 -21.72
C SER A 26 23.13 -22.07 -20.28
N GLY A 27 22.14 -22.95 -20.10
CA GLY A 27 21.84 -23.60 -18.84
C GLY A 27 20.50 -24.32 -19.00
N THR A 28 20.52 -25.64 -19.25
CA THR A 28 19.34 -26.48 -19.41
C THR A 28 18.66 -26.68 -18.06
N ASP A 29 17.68 -25.85 -17.76
CA ASP A 29 16.58 -26.23 -16.90
C ASP A 29 15.32 -26.19 -17.76
N ASN A 30 14.56 -27.30 -17.75
CA ASN A 30 13.28 -27.42 -18.43
C ASN A 30 12.27 -26.43 -17.80
N ALA A 31 12.36 -25.19 -18.17
CA ALA A 31 11.24 -24.26 -18.01
C ALA A 31 10.19 -24.72 -19.03
N GLN A 32 9.13 -25.34 -18.55
CA GLN A 32 7.91 -25.57 -19.31
C GLN A 32 7.45 -24.16 -19.73
N GLU A 33 7.57 -23.82 -21.02
CA GLU A 33 7.00 -22.57 -21.54
C GLU A 33 5.52 -22.57 -21.17
N SER A 34 5.15 -21.69 -20.27
CA SER A 34 3.75 -21.49 -19.90
C SER A 34 3.04 -20.95 -21.14
N VAL A 35 2.03 -21.67 -21.61
CA VAL A 35 1.14 -21.17 -22.66
C VAL A 35 0.58 -19.84 -22.17
N PRO A 36 0.70 -18.73 -22.94
CA PRO A 36 0.16 -17.45 -22.54
C PRO A 36 -1.34 -17.59 -22.20
N TYR A 37 -1.75 -17.04 -21.07
CA TYR A 37 -3.17 -17.01 -20.71
C TYR A 37 -3.93 -16.22 -21.78
N VAL A 38 -5.03 -16.76 -22.23
CA VAL A 38 -5.94 -16.09 -23.17
C VAL A 38 -7.28 -15.91 -22.44
N PRO A 39 -7.70 -14.66 -22.15
CA PRO A 39 -8.99 -14.42 -21.52
C PRO A 39 -10.15 -15.02 -22.33
N GLU A 40 -11.07 -15.69 -21.67
CA GLU A 40 -12.31 -16.14 -22.28
C GLU A 40 -13.33 -15.01 -22.24
N VAL A 41 -13.97 -14.72 -23.38
CA VAL A 41 -15.06 -13.74 -23.46
C VAL A 41 -16.35 -14.40 -22.94
N ILE A 42 -16.86 -13.89 -21.82
CA ILE A 42 -18.11 -14.33 -21.20
C ILE A 42 -19.32 -13.69 -21.89
N GLY A 43 -19.22 -12.39 -22.20
CA GLY A 43 -20.29 -11.68 -22.88
C GLY A 43 -19.86 -10.28 -23.32
N ILE A 44 -20.63 -9.75 -24.28
CA ILE A 44 -20.59 -8.35 -24.71
C ILE A 44 -22.01 -7.82 -24.57
N TYR A 45 -22.17 -6.73 -23.86
CA TYR A 45 -23.44 -6.11 -23.51
C TYR A 45 -23.47 -4.67 -24.08
N GLU A 46 -24.33 -4.44 -25.06
CA GLU A 46 -24.43 -3.14 -25.75
C GLU A 46 -25.15 -2.12 -24.84
N ALA A 47 -24.59 -0.91 -24.74
CA ALA A 47 -25.12 0.09 -23.84
C ALA A 47 -26.46 0.65 -24.27
N GLU A 48 -26.73 0.71 -25.57
CA GLU A 48 -28.04 1.13 -26.10
C GLU A 48 -29.16 0.14 -25.79
N GLU A 49 -28.85 -1.12 -25.45
CA GLU A 49 -29.79 -2.14 -25.01
C GLU A 49 -29.93 -2.20 -23.49
N ALA A 50 -29.03 -1.54 -22.75
CA ALA A 50 -29.01 -1.52 -21.30
C ALA A 50 -30.03 -0.52 -20.71
N ALA A 51 -30.29 -0.65 -19.40
CA ALA A 51 -31.21 0.22 -18.69
C ALA A 51 -30.57 1.57 -18.32
N GLY A 52 -30.94 2.63 -19.02
CA GLY A 52 -30.55 4.00 -18.66
C GLY A 52 -31.45 4.63 -17.61
N THR A 53 -30.87 5.40 -16.69
CA THR A 53 -31.62 6.25 -15.74
C THR A 53 -31.27 7.72 -15.92
N GLY A 54 -32.16 8.59 -15.48
CA GLY A 54 -31.97 10.03 -15.59
C GLY A 54 -31.91 10.51 -17.03
N ASN A 55 -30.80 11.11 -17.41
CA ASN A 55 -30.58 11.63 -18.79
C ASN A 55 -29.88 10.61 -19.71
N VAL A 56 -29.42 9.48 -19.17
CA VAL A 56 -28.73 8.46 -19.97
C VAL A 56 -29.67 7.77 -20.94
N LYS A 57 -29.37 7.85 -22.23
CA LYS A 57 -30.14 7.26 -23.32
C LYS A 57 -29.27 7.06 -24.56
N ALA A 58 -29.78 6.26 -25.50
CA ALA A 58 -29.14 6.11 -26.80
C ALA A 58 -28.92 7.47 -27.48
N ALA A 59 -27.73 7.68 -28.02
CA ALA A 59 -27.34 8.90 -28.67
C ALA A 59 -28.23 9.15 -29.92
N VAL A 60 -28.77 10.37 -30.02
CA VAL A 60 -29.64 10.73 -31.13
C VAL A 60 -28.85 10.92 -32.44
N SER A 61 -27.58 11.29 -32.30
CA SER A 61 -26.66 11.51 -33.42
C SER A 61 -25.40 10.71 -33.23
N LEU A 62 -25.19 9.70 -34.05
CA LEU A 62 -24.04 8.81 -34.01
C LEU A 62 -22.86 9.44 -34.74
N VAL A 63 -22.27 10.47 -34.16
CA VAL A 63 -21.16 11.25 -34.77
C VAL A 63 -19.78 10.67 -34.46
N LYS A 64 -19.67 9.84 -33.42
CA LYS A 64 -18.42 9.13 -33.11
C LYS A 64 -18.37 7.81 -33.90
N GLU A 65 -17.22 7.52 -34.48
CA GLU A 65 -16.94 6.24 -35.15
C GLU A 65 -16.32 5.24 -34.16
N GLY A 66 -16.39 3.96 -34.48
CA GLY A 66 -15.73 2.89 -33.72
C GLY A 66 -16.57 2.23 -32.63
N TYR A 67 -17.85 2.57 -32.49
CA TYR A 67 -18.78 1.86 -31.62
C TYR A 67 -19.18 0.50 -32.23
N SER A 68 -19.62 -0.42 -31.35
CA SER A 68 -20.23 -1.71 -31.70
C SER A 68 -21.76 -1.61 -31.74
N GLY A 69 -22.45 -2.70 -32.05
CA GLY A 69 -23.92 -2.75 -32.02
C GLY A 69 -24.60 -1.78 -32.95
N ASN A 70 -25.65 -1.14 -32.45
CA ASN A 70 -26.48 -0.18 -33.20
C ASN A 70 -26.25 1.26 -32.76
N GLY A 71 -25.37 1.51 -31.78
CA GLY A 71 -25.13 2.84 -31.26
C GLY A 71 -24.37 2.84 -29.92
N TYR A 72 -24.52 3.92 -29.20
CA TYR A 72 -23.93 4.09 -27.86
C TYR A 72 -24.85 5.01 -27.02
N VAL A 73 -24.62 5.10 -25.73
CA VAL A 73 -25.38 5.98 -24.83
C VAL A 73 -24.56 7.18 -24.39
N GLU A 74 -25.28 8.28 -24.15
CA GLU A 74 -24.76 9.54 -23.60
C GLU A 74 -25.74 10.08 -22.54
N GLY A 75 -25.37 11.14 -21.85
CA GLY A 75 -26.25 11.82 -20.89
C GLY A 75 -25.88 11.63 -19.44
N PHE A 76 -24.63 11.29 -19.15
CA PHE A 76 -24.11 11.24 -17.79
C PHE A 76 -23.84 12.66 -17.26
N GLU A 77 -24.89 13.40 -16.89
CA GLU A 77 -24.84 14.82 -16.55
C GLU A 77 -25.10 15.11 -15.07
N ASN A 78 -26.08 14.41 -14.47
CA ASN A 78 -26.48 14.57 -13.07
C ASN A 78 -26.06 13.36 -12.21
N ASP A 79 -25.94 13.56 -10.90
CA ASP A 79 -25.33 12.59 -9.99
C ASP A 79 -25.97 11.19 -9.99
N ASP A 80 -27.22 11.02 -10.30
CA ASP A 80 -27.87 9.69 -10.34
C ASP A 80 -28.02 9.12 -11.76
N ASP A 81 -27.47 9.83 -12.78
CA ASP A 81 -27.49 9.33 -14.15
C ASP A 81 -26.63 8.08 -14.26
N SER A 82 -27.19 6.99 -14.79
CA SER A 82 -26.48 5.71 -14.90
C SER A 82 -26.93 4.86 -16.08
N CYS A 83 -26.05 3.95 -16.51
CA CYS A 83 -26.33 2.87 -17.44
C CYS A 83 -26.09 1.54 -16.72
N THR A 84 -27.09 0.65 -16.71
CA THR A 84 -27.05 -0.62 -15.98
C THR A 84 -27.22 -1.80 -16.95
N PHE A 85 -26.24 -2.71 -16.90
CA PHE A 85 -26.22 -3.97 -17.64
C PHE A 85 -26.68 -5.11 -16.75
N ASP A 86 -27.48 -6.03 -17.28
CA ASP A 86 -27.74 -7.32 -16.66
C ASP A 86 -26.69 -8.33 -17.20
N VAL A 87 -25.74 -8.72 -16.36
CA VAL A 87 -24.58 -9.52 -16.73
C VAL A 87 -24.73 -10.92 -16.18
N ASP A 88 -24.78 -11.92 -17.04
CA ASP A 88 -24.89 -13.34 -16.65
C ASP A 88 -23.50 -13.95 -16.49
N ILE A 89 -23.18 -14.41 -15.26
CA ILE A 89 -21.92 -15.06 -14.89
C ILE A 89 -22.14 -16.56 -14.79
N PRO A 90 -21.39 -17.39 -15.57
CA PRO A 90 -21.60 -18.82 -15.65
C PRO A 90 -21.05 -19.62 -14.44
N GLU A 91 -20.00 -19.10 -13.78
CA GLU A 91 -19.37 -19.73 -12.62
C GLU A 91 -18.72 -18.68 -11.72
N ASP A 92 -18.55 -19.02 -10.43
CA ASP A 92 -17.86 -18.14 -9.48
C ASP A 92 -16.40 -17.91 -9.91
N GLY A 93 -15.97 -16.65 -9.99
CA GLY A 93 -14.63 -16.37 -10.46
C GLY A 93 -14.28 -14.89 -10.55
N PHE A 94 -13.08 -14.65 -11.06
CA PHE A 94 -12.60 -13.30 -11.33
C PHE A 94 -12.80 -12.93 -12.80
N TYR A 95 -13.34 -11.75 -13.00
CA TYR A 95 -13.66 -11.22 -14.32
C TYR A 95 -13.11 -9.80 -14.49
N ASP A 96 -12.66 -9.50 -15.70
CA ASP A 96 -12.31 -8.15 -16.10
C ASP A 96 -13.52 -7.52 -16.78
N LEU A 97 -13.94 -6.37 -16.26
CA LEU A 97 -15.07 -5.60 -16.77
C LEU A 97 -14.52 -4.45 -17.63
N ASN A 98 -14.53 -4.63 -18.93
CA ASN A 98 -14.02 -3.66 -19.88
C ASN A 98 -15.15 -2.82 -20.45
N PHE A 99 -15.25 -1.56 -20.04
CA PHE A 99 -16.18 -0.56 -20.53
C PHE A 99 -15.55 0.17 -21.71
N VAL A 100 -16.17 0.09 -22.88
CA VAL A 100 -15.71 0.82 -24.06
C VAL A 100 -16.31 2.22 -24.02
N CYS A 101 -15.47 3.21 -23.71
CA CYS A 101 -15.89 4.59 -23.45
C CYS A 101 -15.12 5.60 -24.31
N ALA A 102 -15.76 6.75 -24.53
CA ALA A 102 -15.11 7.93 -25.12
C ALA A 102 -15.43 9.16 -24.29
N SER A 103 -14.42 9.98 -24.00
CA SER A 103 -14.58 11.24 -23.28
C SER A 103 -15.27 12.29 -24.16
N LEU A 104 -16.13 13.11 -23.57
CA LEU A 104 -16.69 14.29 -24.18
C LEU A 104 -15.90 15.58 -23.87
N GLY A 105 -14.63 15.43 -23.53
CA GLY A 105 -13.66 16.51 -23.33
C GLY A 105 -12.84 16.41 -22.04
N GLY A 106 -11.56 16.08 -22.20
CA GLY A 106 -10.59 15.86 -21.10
C GLY A 106 -10.90 14.63 -20.25
N GLU A 107 -10.12 14.43 -19.24
CA GLU A 107 -10.25 13.30 -18.30
C GLU A 107 -11.63 13.25 -17.63
N LYS A 108 -12.16 12.05 -17.50
CA LYS A 108 -13.44 11.77 -16.86
C LYS A 108 -13.35 10.50 -16.03
N ASP A 109 -13.83 10.59 -14.80
CA ASP A 109 -13.99 9.46 -13.90
C ASP A 109 -15.48 9.18 -13.67
N ASN A 110 -15.88 7.92 -13.70
CA ASN A 110 -17.24 7.51 -13.39
C ASN A 110 -17.23 6.25 -12.51
N TYR A 111 -18.19 6.19 -11.58
CA TYR A 111 -18.28 5.07 -10.65
C TYR A 111 -18.80 3.81 -11.36
N VAL A 112 -18.28 2.66 -10.94
CA VAL A 112 -18.86 1.35 -11.26
C VAL A 112 -19.49 0.79 -10.00
N LYS A 113 -20.73 0.33 -10.11
CA LYS A 113 -21.45 -0.38 -9.05
C LYS A 113 -21.86 -1.76 -9.54
N ILE A 114 -21.78 -2.75 -8.66
CA ILE A 114 -22.25 -4.11 -8.90
C ILE A 114 -23.28 -4.42 -7.83
N ASP A 115 -24.49 -4.77 -8.25
CA ASP A 115 -25.65 -5.03 -7.38
C ASP A 115 -25.95 -3.89 -6.38
N GLY A 116 -25.59 -2.66 -6.77
CA GLY A 116 -25.78 -1.45 -5.98
C GLY A 116 -24.59 -1.05 -5.10
N GLU A 117 -23.65 -1.96 -4.88
CA GLU A 117 -22.44 -1.70 -4.10
C GLU A 117 -21.31 -1.12 -4.99
N SER A 118 -20.46 -0.29 -4.41
CA SER A 118 -19.32 0.31 -5.14
C SER A 118 -18.28 -0.76 -5.47
N ALA A 119 -17.95 -0.89 -6.76
CA ALA A 119 -16.92 -1.82 -7.25
C ALA A 119 -15.62 -1.14 -7.69
N GLY A 120 -15.69 0.16 -8.01
CA GLY A 120 -14.53 0.93 -8.44
C GLY A 120 -14.90 2.15 -9.27
N THR A 121 -13.93 2.66 -10.02
CA THR A 121 -14.05 3.82 -10.90
C THR A 121 -13.38 3.50 -12.23
N ILE A 122 -14.01 3.88 -13.32
CA ILE A 122 -13.40 3.84 -14.67
C ILE A 122 -12.91 5.24 -15.03
N HIS A 123 -11.73 5.27 -15.62
CA HIS A 123 -11.06 6.49 -16.11
C HIS A 123 -11.07 6.51 -17.62
N THR A 124 -11.43 7.66 -18.23
CA THR A 124 -11.53 7.87 -19.67
C THR A 124 -10.95 9.24 -20.01
N GLU A 125 -9.95 9.29 -20.87
CA GLU A 125 -9.35 10.56 -21.35
C GLU A 125 -9.45 10.70 -22.88
N ASP A 126 -9.53 9.59 -23.61
CA ASP A 126 -9.60 9.57 -25.07
C ASP A 126 -10.93 10.10 -25.60
N SER A 127 -10.86 10.89 -26.67
CA SER A 127 -12.03 11.36 -27.40
C SER A 127 -12.67 10.29 -28.31
N ASP A 128 -11.91 9.26 -28.66
CA ASP A 128 -12.34 8.07 -29.39
C ASP A 128 -12.65 6.94 -28.42
N PHE A 129 -13.44 5.95 -28.84
CA PHE A 129 -13.74 4.81 -27.99
C PHE A 129 -12.49 4.00 -27.66
N SER A 130 -12.25 3.84 -26.38
CA SER A 130 -11.11 3.10 -25.81
C SER A 130 -11.56 2.20 -24.66
N ASP A 131 -10.73 1.22 -24.34
CA ASP A 131 -10.98 0.25 -23.28
C ASP A 131 -10.72 0.88 -21.91
N CYS A 132 -11.72 0.86 -21.01
CA CYS A 132 -11.63 1.28 -19.62
C CYS A 132 -11.91 0.07 -18.74
N VAL A 133 -10.84 -0.58 -18.23
CA VAL A 133 -10.95 -1.88 -17.58
C VAL A 133 -10.98 -1.75 -16.07
N LEU A 134 -11.98 -2.37 -15.44
CA LEU A 134 -11.97 -2.70 -14.02
C LEU A 134 -11.54 -4.16 -13.89
N GLU A 135 -10.28 -4.38 -13.47
CA GLU A 135 -9.66 -5.68 -13.45
C GLU A 135 -10.02 -6.50 -12.20
N ARG A 136 -10.09 -7.82 -12.35
CA ARG A 136 -10.17 -8.81 -11.26
C ARG A 136 -11.35 -8.59 -10.31
N VAL A 137 -12.51 -8.35 -10.84
CA VAL A 137 -13.74 -8.29 -10.06
C VAL A 137 -14.23 -9.71 -9.77
N TYR A 138 -14.39 -10.06 -8.48
CA TYR A 138 -15.00 -11.33 -8.14
C TYR A 138 -16.52 -11.27 -8.30
N LEU A 139 -17.07 -12.21 -9.08
CA LEU A 139 -18.51 -12.35 -9.30
C LEU A 139 -18.89 -13.79 -9.03
N GLU A 140 -20.02 -13.97 -8.34
CA GLU A 140 -20.63 -15.28 -8.14
C GLU A 140 -21.45 -15.69 -9.38
N THR A 141 -21.75 -16.97 -9.49
CA THR A 141 -22.63 -17.49 -10.55
C THR A 141 -24.01 -16.84 -10.46
N GLY A 142 -24.49 -16.29 -11.56
CA GLY A 142 -25.82 -15.67 -11.61
C GLY A 142 -25.86 -14.39 -12.45
N THR A 143 -26.97 -13.69 -12.36
CA THR A 143 -27.15 -12.39 -13.04
C THR A 143 -26.82 -11.26 -12.10
N HIS A 144 -25.85 -10.41 -12.48
CA HIS A 144 -25.43 -9.23 -11.75
C HIS A 144 -25.84 -7.96 -12.46
N LYS A 145 -26.18 -6.93 -11.69
CA LYS A 145 -26.44 -5.59 -12.21
C LYS A 145 -25.14 -4.78 -12.15
N VAL A 146 -24.51 -4.60 -13.30
CA VAL A 146 -23.29 -3.79 -13.45
C VAL A 146 -23.69 -2.42 -13.96
N SER A 147 -23.43 -1.38 -13.17
CA SER A 147 -23.85 0.00 -13.47
C SER A 147 -22.65 0.94 -13.60
N VAL A 148 -22.59 1.71 -14.69
CA VAL A 148 -21.79 2.93 -14.77
C VAL A 148 -22.63 4.09 -14.26
N VAL A 149 -22.17 4.76 -13.20
CA VAL A 149 -22.88 5.87 -12.54
C VAL A 149 -22.05 7.13 -12.67
N LYS A 150 -22.68 8.23 -13.04
CA LYS A 150 -22.03 9.52 -13.22
C LYS A 150 -21.31 9.96 -11.94
N TYR A 151 -20.03 10.29 -12.08
CA TYR A 151 -19.23 11.05 -11.12
C TYR A 151 -18.78 12.37 -11.74
N TRP A 152 -17.81 12.36 -12.65
CA TRP A 152 -17.55 13.52 -13.51
C TRP A 152 -18.42 13.51 -14.77
N GLY A 153 -18.95 12.33 -15.13
CA GLY A 153 -19.87 12.14 -16.24
C GLY A 153 -19.25 12.44 -17.60
N TRP A 154 -20.09 12.87 -18.55
CA TRP A 154 -19.69 13.43 -19.84
C TRP A 154 -18.86 12.48 -20.67
N ILE A 155 -19.34 11.24 -20.75
CA ILE A 155 -18.81 10.17 -21.59
C ILE A 155 -19.85 9.70 -22.60
N SER A 156 -19.38 9.10 -23.70
CA SER A 156 -20.14 8.19 -24.54
C SER A 156 -19.74 6.77 -24.12
N LEU A 157 -20.71 5.91 -23.83
CA LEU A 157 -20.50 4.51 -23.43
C LEU A 157 -21.06 3.60 -24.52
N ASP A 158 -20.20 2.75 -25.09
CA ASP A 158 -20.54 1.84 -26.20
C ASP A 158 -21.04 0.48 -25.69
N CYS A 159 -20.17 -0.25 -25.00
CA CYS A 159 -20.51 -1.57 -24.50
C CYS A 159 -19.71 -1.93 -23.26
N LEU A 160 -20.16 -2.99 -22.57
CA LEU A 160 -19.41 -3.70 -21.55
C LEU A 160 -18.99 -5.06 -22.09
N LYS A 161 -17.68 -5.33 -22.14
CA LYS A 161 -17.12 -6.66 -22.42
C LYS A 161 -16.70 -7.30 -21.12
N VAL A 162 -17.16 -8.53 -20.87
CA VAL A 162 -16.78 -9.30 -19.68
C VAL A 162 -15.90 -10.46 -20.12
N THR A 163 -14.70 -10.54 -19.53
CA THR A 163 -13.77 -11.64 -19.81
C THR A 163 -13.29 -12.26 -18.50
N THR A 164 -12.83 -13.51 -18.54
CA THR A 164 -12.16 -14.10 -17.38
C THR A 164 -10.85 -13.35 -17.11
N SER A 165 -10.54 -13.10 -15.82
CA SER A 165 -9.27 -12.47 -15.42
C SER A 165 -8.12 -13.47 -15.41
N GLN A 166 -6.92 -12.97 -15.70
CA GLN A 166 -5.72 -13.78 -15.57
C GLN A 166 -5.50 -14.19 -14.10
N PRO A 167 -5.31 -15.50 -13.82
CA PRO A 167 -4.97 -15.94 -12.47
C PRO A 167 -3.65 -15.33 -11.98
N ILE A 168 -3.59 -14.97 -10.71
CA ILE A 168 -2.33 -14.55 -10.09
C ILE A 168 -1.37 -15.73 -10.08
N SER A 169 -0.17 -15.50 -10.61
CA SER A 169 0.88 -16.52 -10.56
C SER A 169 1.38 -16.73 -9.13
N SER A 170 1.46 -17.97 -8.67
CA SER A 170 2.10 -18.29 -7.38
C SER A 170 3.58 -17.87 -7.31
N SER A 171 4.20 -17.57 -8.45
CA SER A 171 5.56 -17.03 -8.48
C SER A 171 5.64 -15.64 -7.86
N LEU A 172 4.55 -14.88 -7.82
CA LEU A 172 4.48 -13.55 -7.20
C LEU A 172 4.88 -13.57 -5.72
N TYR A 173 4.56 -14.66 -5.02
CA TYR A 173 4.87 -14.82 -3.59
C TYR A 173 6.25 -15.45 -3.36
N LYS A 174 7.01 -15.79 -4.39
CA LYS A 174 8.35 -16.36 -4.28
C LYS A 174 9.39 -15.25 -4.29
N VAL A 175 9.89 -14.92 -3.10
CA VAL A 175 10.90 -13.90 -2.88
C VAL A 175 12.24 -14.58 -2.60
N ASP A 176 13.31 -14.08 -3.20
CA ASP A 176 14.65 -14.58 -2.96
C ASP A 176 15.12 -14.32 -1.53
N ALA A 177 15.83 -15.29 -0.97
CA ALA A 177 16.42 -15.16 0.36
C ALA A 177 17.69 -14.27 0.29
N ALA A 178 17.47 -12.97 0.11
CA ALA A 178 18.53 -11.97 0.00
C ALA A 178 18.10 -10.67 0.70
N LEU A 179 18.98 -10.13 1.56
CA LEU A 179 18.85 -8.80 2.14
C LEU A 179 19.72 -7.82 1.33
N CYS A 180 19.26 -6.56 1.20
CA CYS A 180 20.03 -5.49 0.61
C CYS A 180 21.33 -5.26 1.38
N ASN A 181 21.30 -5.28 2.71
CA ASN A 181 22.51 -5.31 3.53
C ASN A 181 23.10 -6.73 3.63
N LYS A 182 24.15 -7.00 2.86
CA LYS A 182 24.84 -8.31 2.84
C LYS A 182 25.55 -8.64 4.18
N ASN A 183 25.77 -7.64 5.03
CA ASN A 183 26.38 -7.79 6.35
C ASN A 183 25.36 -7.84 7.48
N ALA A 184 24.07 -8.08 7.17
CA ALA A 184 23.03 -8.18 8.18
C ALA A 184 23.36 -9.18 9.29
N SER A 185 22.97 -8.86 10.53
CA SER A 185 23.21 -9.69 11.71
C SER A 185 22.47 -11.04 11.62
N GLU A 186 22.86 -12.00 12.46
CA GLU A 186 22.15 -13.27 12.53
C GLU A 186 20.69 -13.08 12.97
N GLU A 187 20.44 -12.20 13.92
CA GLU A 187 19.11 -11.87 14.41
C GLU A 187 18.23 -11.30 13.27
N THR A 188 18.79 -10.42 12.47
CA THR A 188 18.12 -9.85 11.28
C THR A 188 17.81 -10.92 10.24
N LYS A 189 18.76 -11.78 9.94
CA LYS A 189 18.58 -12.92 9.02
C LYS A 189 17.56 -13.93 9.52
N ARG A 190 17.47 -14.16 10.82
CA ARG A 190 16.47 -15.03 11.43
C ARG A 190 15.06 -14.44 11.29
N LEU A 191 14.90 -13.16 11.62
CA LEU A 191 13.63 -12.47 11.43
C LEU A 191 13.23 -12.50 9.94
N TYR A 192 14.13 -12.11 9.04
CA TYR A 192 13.82 -12.09 7.60
C TYR A 192 13.48 -13.49 7.07
N SER A 193 14.13 -14.55 7.59
CA SER A 193 13.78 -15.94 7.25
C SER A 193 12.35 -16.29 7.68
N PHE A 194 11.95 -15.87 8.89
CA PHE A 194 10.59 -16.06 9.37
C PHE A 194 9.57 -15.33 8.48
N LEU A 195 9.87 -14.09 8.10
CA LEU A 195 9.00 -13.32 7.21
C LEU A 195 8.83 -14.00 5.84
N LEU A 196 9.93 -14.46 5.24
CA LEU A 196 9.92 -15.20 3.98
C LEU A 196 9.17 -16.54 4.07
N ASP A 197 9.24 -17.24 5.19
CA ASP A 197 8.60 -18.56 5.36
C ASP A 197 7.08 -18.45 5.51
N ASN A 198 6.57 -17.25 5.82
CA ASN A 198 5.14 -16.99 6.00
C ASN A 198 4.53 -16.14 4.87
N TYR A 199 5.36 -15.48 4.04
CA TYR A 199 4.87 -14.63 2.96
C TYR A 199 4.12 -15.42 1.89
N GLY A 200 2.94 -14.93 1.51
CA GLY A 200 2.03 -15.59 0.56
C GLY A 200 1.15 -16.68 1.19
N GLU A 201 1.32 -16.98 2.50
CA GLU A 201 0.53 -17.99 3.20
C GLU A 201 -0.15 -17.45 4.47
N LYS A 202 0.48 -16.50 5.17
CA LYS A 202 0.02 -15.98 6.46
C LYS A 202 0.05 -14.45 6.48
N PHE A 203 -0.73 -13.88 7.39
CA PHE A 203 -0.78 -12.46 7.68
C PHE A 203 -0.21 -12.20 9.08
N ILE A 204 0.77 -11.31 9.22
CA ILE A 204 1.34 -10.97 10.53
C ILE A 204 0.62 -9.74 11.08
N SER A 205 -0.01 -9.86 12.26
CA SER A 205 -0.77 -8.77 12.87
C SER A 205 0.14 -7.71 13.47
N GLY A 206 -0.19 -6.43 13.25
CA GLY A 206 0.58 -5.31 13.79
C GLY A 206 -0.29 -4.15 14.24
N GLN A 207 0.27 -3.35 15.15
CA GLN A 207 -0.39 -2.18 15.73
C GLN A 207 0.64 -1.12 16.10
N PHE A 208 0.43 0.13 15.66
CA PHE A 208 1.17 1.28 16.18
C PHE A 208 0.69 1.64 17.58
N CYS A 209 1.62 1.84 18.50
CA CYS A 209 1.30 2.25 19.86
C CYS A 209 2.49 2.96 20.53
N ASP A 210 2.41 4.28 20.70
CA ASP A 210 3.47 5.12 21.25
C ASP A 210 3.83 4.80 22.71
N THR A 211 2.99 4.04 23.40
CA THR A 211 3.20 3.60 24.76
C THR A 211 3.54 2.10 24.86
N GLY A 212 3.77 1.46 23.71
CA GLY A 212 4.21 0.08 23.59
C GLY A 212 3.12 -0.96 23.89
N GLN A 213 3.54 -2.20 24.10
CA GLN A 213 2.66 -3.36 24.30
C GLN A 213 1.67 -3.26 25.48
N PHE A 214 1.90 -2.36 26.43
CA PHE A 214 1.00 -2.10 27.55
C PHE A 214 0.12 -0.87 27.32
N GLY A 215 0.26 -0.24 26.15
CA GLY A 215 -0.49 0.91 25.75
C GLY A 215 -1.93 0.59 25.39
N LYS A 216 -2.68 1.66 25.17
CA LYS A 216 -4.14 1.63 25.00
C LYS A 216 -4.56 0.74 23.84
N GLU A 217 -3.92 0.87 22.70
CA GLU A 217 -4.26 0.17 21.46
C GLU A 217 -4.11 -1.35 21.64
N PHE A 218 -2.97 -1.80 22.17
CA PHE A 218 -2.73 -3.22 22.46
C PHE A 218 -3.72 -3.78 23.48
N GLN A 219 -4.01 -3.03 24.55
CA GLN A 219 -4.94 -3.49 25.58
C GLN A 219 -6.38 -3.58 25.06
N VAL A 220 -6.79 -2.67 24.20
CA VAL A 220 -8.12 -2.69 23.58
C VAL A 220 -8.29 -3.92 22.68
N ILE A 221 -7.30 -4.20 21.83
CA ILE A 221 -7.30 -5.39 20.98
C ILE A 221 -7.35 -6.66 21.85
N LYS A 222 -6.46 -6.76 22.82
CA LYS A 222 -6.39 -7.92 23.72
C LYS A 222 -7.68 -8.15 24.50
N ASN A 223 -8.32 -7.09 24.97
CA ASN A 223 -9.60 -7.18 25.68
C ASN A 223 -10.75 -7.66 24.78
N ALA A 224 -10.75 -7.23 23.51
CA ALA A 224 -11.76 -7.60 22.53
C ALA A 224 -11.59 -9.01 21.99
N THR A 225 -10.36 -9.43 21.70
CA THR A 225 -10.04 -10.65 20.95
C THR A 225 -9.38 -11.75 21.78
N GLY A 226 -8.82 -11.42 22.93
CA GLY A 226 -7.97 -12.32 23.71
C GLY A 226 -6.54 -12.50 23.15
N LYS A 227 -6.23 -11.88 21.99
CA LYS A 227 -4.96 -11.99 21.28
C LYS A 227 -4.18 -10.68 21.32
N THR A 228 -2.87 -10.76 21.11
CA THR A 228 -1.94 -9.62 21.12
C THR A 228 -1.33 -9.45 19.72
N PRO A 229 -1.24 -8.24 19.15
CA PRO A 229 -0.54 -8.02 17.89
C PRO A 229 0.90 -8.52 17.93
N ALA A 230 1.36 -9.18 16.86
CA ALA A 230 2.71 -9.71 16.74
C ALA A 230 3.78 -8.63 16.50
N VAL A 231 3.37 -7.52 15.88
CA VAL A 231 4.26 -6.41 15.52
C VAL A 231 3.86 -5.15 16.28
N LEU A 232 4.85 -4.51 16.91
CA LEU A 232 4.72 -3.19 17.51
C LEU A 232 5.27 -2.13 16.55
N GLY A 233 4.38 -1.23 16.07
CA GLY A 233 4.76 -0.05 15.31
C GLY A 233 5.15 1.09 16.24
N LEU A 234 6.30 1.71 15.99
CA LEU A 234 6.89 2.81 16.74
C LEU A 234 7.42 3.89 15.80
N ASP A 235 7.74 5.05 16.34
CA ASP A 235 8.23 6.20 15.61
C ASP A 235 9.50 6.76 16.28
N PHE A 236 10.49 7.16 15.47
CA PHE A 236 11.68 7.88 15.93
C PHE A 236 11.46 9.39 16.04
N MET A 237 10.29 9.90 15.75
CA MET A 237 9.96 11.34 15.71
C MET A 237 10.50 12.11 16.93
N GLU A 238 10.30 11.56 18.13
CA GLU A 238 10.65 12.26 19.38
C GLU A 238 12.16 12.36 19.66
N TYR A 239 13.00 11.66 18.89
CA TYR A 239 14.46 11.76 18.96
C TYR A 239 15.04 12.77 17.95
N THR A 240 14.21 13.31 17.05
CA THR A 240 14.67 14.32 16.08
C THR A 240 15.18 15.57 16.80
N PRO A 241 16.39 16.08 16.49
CA PRO A 241 17.02 17.18 17.21
C PRO A 241 16.12 18.41 17.40
N SER A 242 15.37 18.82 16.38
CA SER A 242 14.46 19.97 16.48
C SER A 242 13.31 19.78 17.49
N ARG A 243 12.91 18.52 17.76
CA ARG A 243 11.93 18.18 18.80
C ARG A 243 12.58 18.08 20.18
N VAL A 244 13.78 17.50 20.24
CA VAL A 244 14.58 17.45 21.47
C VAL A 244 14.90 18.85 22.00
N GLU A 245 15.20 19.82 21.14
CA GLU A 245 15.34 21.24 21.49
C GLU A 245 14.09 21.84 22.15
N LYS A 246 12.91 21.28 21.86
CA LYS A 246 11.63 21.68 22.46
C LYS A 246 11.29 20.88 23.71
N GLY A 247 12.16 19.98 24.15
CA GLY A 247 12.00 19.20 25.35
C GLY A 247 11.36 17.82 25.14
N SER A 248 11.22 17.36 23.90
CA SER A 248 10.80 15.99 23.61
C SER A 248 11.78 14.97 24.20
N LYS A 249 11.20 13.84 24.65
CA LYS A 249 11.94 12.71 25.18
C LYS A 249 11.39 11.44 24.56
N GLY A 250 12.13 10.86 23.65
CA GLY A 250 11.78 9.58 23.03
C GLY A 250 11.84 8.45 24.05
N THR A 251 10.94 7.50 23.92
CA THR A 251 10.88 6.24 24.68
C THR A 251 10.79 5.02 23.78
N SER A 252 10.62 5.22 22.49
CA SER A 252 10.36 4.13 21.52
C SER A 252 11.52 3.14 21.44
N THR A 253 12.77 3.55 21.63
CA THR A 253 13.94 2.64 21.71
C THR A 253 13.78 1.62 22.84
N GLU A 254 13.39 2.06 24.05
CA GLU A 254 13.22 1.15 25.20
C GLU A 254 11.97 0.27 25.05
N LEU A 255 10.90 0.80 24.45
CA LEU A 255 9.71 0.03 24.14
C LEU A 255 10.00 -1.09 23.13
N ALA A 256 10.79 -0.79 22.10
CA ALA A 256 11.23 -1.76 21.10
C ALA A 256 12.04 -2.90 21.74
N LYS A 257 13.01 -2.58 22.60
CA LYS A 257 13.80 -3.58 23.34
C LYS A 257 12.89 -4.49 24.17
N SER A 258 11.99 -3.89 24.95
CA SER A 258 11.07 -4.63 25.80
C SER A 258 10.15 -5.55 24.97
N PHE A 259 9.64 -5.10 23.83
CA PHE A 259 8.77 -5.92 23.01
C PHE A 259 9.50 -7.08 22.34
N TRP A 260 10.71 -6.85 21.80
CA TRP A 260 11.57 -7.89 21.27
C TRP A 260 11.98 -8.91 22.34
N GLU A 261 12.29 -8.47 23.56
CA GLU A 261 12.59 -9.36 24.69
C GLU A 261 11.40 -10.29 24.99
N ASN A 262 10.18 -9.81 24.83
CA ASN A 262 8.94 -10.58 24.98
C ASN A 262 8.54 -11.41 23.74
N GLY A 263 9.41 -11.47 22.73
CA GLY A 263 9.22 -12.32 21.54
C GLY A 263 8.51 -11.66 20.38
N GLY A 264 8.15 -10.37 20.46
CA GLY A 264 7.45 -9.65 19.39
C GLY A 264 8.39 -9.08 18.32
N ILE A 265 7.83 -8.63 17.23
CA ILE A 265 8.53 -7.99 16.09
C ILE A 265 8.35 -6.47 16.19
N VAL A 266 9.36 -5.70 15.77
CA VAL A 266 9.33 -4.25 15.86
C VAL A 266 9.45 -3.61 14.47
N THR A 267 8.56 -2.67 14.17
CA THR A 267 8.67 -1.79 13.00
C THR A 267 8.78 -0.34 13.42
N PHE A 268 9.60 0.43 12.71
CA PHE A 268 9.76 1.86 12.94
C PHE A 268 9.51 2.66 11.68
N CYS A 269 8.69 3.68 11.77
CA CYS A 269 8.73 4.81 10.87
C CYS A 269 9.51 5.98 11.49
N TRP A 270 9.73 7.02 10.73
CA TRP A 270 10.31 8.26 11.21
C TRP A 270 9.60 9.46 10.59
N HIS A 271 8.67 10.07 11.37
CA HIS A 271 8.14 11.38 11.02
C HIS A 271 9.23 12.42 11.28
N TRP A 272 10.10 12.55 10.29
CA TRP A 272 11.29 13.39 10.37
C TRP A 272 10.92 14.87 10.44
N ASN A 273 10.89 15.41 11.65
CA ASN A 273 10.66 16.82 11.90
C ASN A 273 11.82 17.64 11.31
N ALA A 274 11.55 18.59 10.44
CA ALA A 274 12.60 19.38 9.79
C ALA A 274 13.51 20.08 10.81
N PRO A 275 14.79 20.32 10.48
CA PRO A 275 15.67 21.10 11.33
C PRO A 275 15.07 22.47 11.67
N THR A 276 15.29 22.95 12.89
CA THR A 276 14.65 24.16 13.46
C THR A 276 14.74 25.37 12.53
N LYS A 277 15.83 25.53 11.79
CA LYS A 277 16.03 26.58 10.78
C LYS A 277 14.91 26.68 9.74
N TYR A 278 14.34 25.55 9.34
CA TYR A 278 13.36 25.46 8.26
C TYR A 278 11.90 25.43 8.74
N ILE A 279 11.66 25.43 10.05
CA ILE A 279 10.31 25.41 10.60
C ILE A 279 9.65 26.77 10.42
N THR A 280 8.52 26.80 9.73
CA THR A 280 7.72 28.01 9.50
C THR A 280 6.34 27.93 10.15
N GLY A 281 5.86 26.71 10.43
CA GLY A 281 4.59 26.43 11.10
C GLY A 281 4.75 26.03 12.55
N GLN A 282 3.89 25.11 12.99
CA GLN A 282 3.97 24.56 14.35
C GLN A 282 5.15 23.58 14.45
N TRP A 283 5.98 23.76 15.46
CA TRP A 283 7.20 22.95 15.63
C TRP A 283 6.91 21.44 15.74
N TYR A 284 5.74 21.04 16.29
CA TYR A 284 5.38 19.65 16.49
C TYR A 284 4.81 18.96 15.22
N SER A 285 4.57 19.71 14.16
CA SER A 285 4.09 19.21 12.87
C SER A 285 5.05 19.52 11.71
N ALA A 286 6.33 19.82 12.01
CA ALA A 286 7.30 20.25 11.01
C ALA A 286 7.84 19.10 10.13
N PHE A 287 7.23 17.95 10.15
CA PHE A 287 7.37 16.90 9.14
C PHE A 287 6.44 17.13 7.94
N TYR A 288 5.38 17.93 8.08
CA TYR A 288 4.51 18.32 6.96
C TYR A 288 5.14 19.47 6.14
N THR A 289 4.95 19.40 4.83
CA THR A 289 5.38 20.41 3.86
C THR A 289 4.89 21.81 4.24
N ASP A 290 3.63 21.95 4.65
CA ASP A 290 3.02 23.24 5.02
C ASP A 290 3.63 23.87 6.28
N SER A 291 4.36 23.12 7.07
CA SER A 291 4.98 23.59 8.31
C SER A 291 6.47 23.91 8.15
N THR A 292 7.03 23.78 6.93
CA THR A 292 8.45 24.03 6.66
C THR A 292 8.66 24.81 5.37
N ASN A 293 9.87 25.34 5.21
CA ASN A 293 10.35 25.90 3.95
C ASN A 293 11.61 25.20 3.45
N ILE A 294 11.84 23.97 3.92
CA ILE A 294 12.95 23.14 3.45
C ILE A 294 12.80 22.85 1.96
N ASN A 295 13.90 22.97 1.23
CA ASN A 295 13.97 22.62 -0.18
C ASN A 295 15.01 21.52 -0.35
N LEU A 296 14.53 20.29 -0.39
CA LEU A 296 15.38 19.10 -0.46
C LEU A 296 16.27 19.11 -1.72
N GLN A 297 15.73 19.53 -2.88
CA GLN A 297 16.51 19.59 -4.12
C GLN A 297 17.75 20.49 -3.96
N LYS A 298 17.61 21.70 -3.37
CA LYS A 298 18.76 22.59 -3.14
C LYS A 298 19.79 21.99 -2.19
N ILE A 299 19.35 21.23 -1.21
CA ILE A 299 20.24 20.56 -0.28
C ILE A 299 21.03 19.47 -1.02
N MET A 300 20.37 18.63 -1.81
CA MET A 300 21.01 17.56 -2.57
C MET A 300 21.94 18.11 -3.67
N ASP A 301 21.57 19.18 -4.35
CA ASP A 301 22.41 19.87 -5.33
C ASP A 301 23.64 20.58 -4.72
N GLY A 302 23.74 20.62 -3.39
CA GLY A 302 24.82 21.30 -2.65
C GLY A 302 24.73 22.83 -2.63
N GLU A 303 23.60 23.39 -3.01
CA GLU A 303 23.34 24.84 -2.93
C GLU A 303 23.08 25.27 -1.48
N ASP A 304 22.51 24.42 -0.63
CA ASP A 304 22.29 24.64 0.79
C ASP A 304 23.15 23.68 1.64
N LYS A 305 24.42 24.01 1.82
CA LYS A 305 25.37 23.19 2.59
C LYS A 305 25.01 23.12 4.08
N GLU A 306 24.50 24.21 4.66
CA GLU A 306 24.08 24.19 6.05
C GLU A 306 22.89 23.25 6.25
N GLY A 307 21.95 23.23 5.28
CA GLY A 307 20.86 22.27 5.26
C GLY A 307 21.34 20.83 5.22
N TYR A 308 22.33 20.54 4.39
CA TYR A 308 22.96 19.21 4.32
C TYR A 308 23.57 18.80 5.68
N ASP A 309 24.36 19.69 6.31
CA ASP A 309 24.97 19.43 7.61
C ASP A 309 23.92 19.18 8.71
N LEU A 310 22.79 19.90 8.67
CA LEU A 310 21.67 19.71 9.59
C LEU A 310 20.96 18.39 9.37
N LEU A 311 20.70 17.97 8.12
CA LEU A 311 20.12 16.66 7.84
C LEU A 311 21.05 15.53 8.29
N MET A 312 22.36 15.67 8.08
CA MET A 312 23.34 14.69 8.56
C MET A 312 23.32 14.59 10.09
N ALA A 313 23.23 15.71 10.81
CA ALA A 313 23.12 15.71 12.26
C ALA A 313 21.82 15.02 12.77
N ASP A 314 20.71 15.20 12.06
CA ASP A 314 19.47 14.53 12.37
C ASP A 314 19.58 13.00 12.15
N ILE A 315 20.20 12.58 11.04
CA ILE A 315 20.46 11.16 10.76
C ILE A 315 21.36 10.55 11.84
N ASP A 316 22.41 11.27 12.26
CA ASP A 316 23.33 10.81 13.31
C ASP A 316 22.62 10.63 14.66
N ALA A 317 21.69 11.52 15.00
CA ALA A 317 20.89 11.39 16.23
C ALA A 317 19.99 10.13 16.22
N ILE A 318 19.43 9.77 15.06
CA ILE A 318 18.67 8.53 14.92
C ILE A 318 19.59 7.30 14.88
N ALA A 319 20.76 7.43 14.24
CA ALA A 319 21.77 6.37 14.26
C ALA A 319 22.19 5.97 15.69
N GLU A 320 22.30 6.93 16.61
CA GLU A 320 22.58 6.64 18.02
C GLU A 320 21.50 5.74 18.65
N GLN A 321 20.23 5.97 18.34
CA GLN A 321 19.14 5.14 18.83
C GLN A 321 19.17 3.74 18.21
N LEU A 322 19.42 3.67 16.91
CA LEU A 322 19.56 2.41 16.19
C LEU A 322 20.75 1.57 16.68
N LEU A 323 21.86 2.21 17.06
CA LEU A 323 23.01 1.53 17.69
C LEU A 323 22.65 0.89 19.04
N ILE A 324 21.84 1.56 19.87
CA ILE A 324 21.33 0.99 21.11
C ILE A 324 20.52 -0.30 20.84
N LEU A 325 19.69 -0.27 19.80
CA LEU A 325 18.89 -1.43 19.38
C LEU A 325 19.78 -2.53 18.79
N LYS A 326 20.80 -2.17 18.02
CA LYS A 326 21.80 -3.11 17.50
C LYS A 326 22.55 -3.82 18.64
N GLU A 327 23.05 -3.07 19.64
CA GLU A 327 23.72 -3.65 20.82
C GLU A 327 22.80 -4.59 21.61
N ALA A 328 21.49 -4.27 21.66
CA ALA A 328 20.47 -5.13 22.25
C ALA A 328 20.02 -6.30 21.35
N LYS A 329 20.61 -6.43 20.14
CA LYS A 329 20.29 -7.48 19.15
C LYS A 329 18.81 -7.46 18.73
N VAL A 330 18.24 -6.28 18.57
CA VAL A 330 16.86 -6.07 18.09
C VAL A 330 16.88 -5.83 16.58
N PRO A 331 16.41 -6.77 15.76
CA PRO A 331 16.20 -6.53 14.34
C PRO A 331 14.96 -5.66 14.16
N ILE A 332 15.00 -4.77 13.19
CA ILE A 332 13.98 -3.73 12.98
C ILE A 332 13.51 -3.75 11.54
N LEU A 333 12.20 -3.73 11.33
CA LEU A 333 11.61 -3.33 10.05
C LEU A 333 11.65 -1.79 10.01
N PHE A 334 12.59 -1.22 9.25
CA PHE A 334 12.83 0.23 9.23
C PHE A 334 12.20 0.85 7.98
N ARG A 335 11.21 1.70 8.20
CA ARG A 335 10.42 2.37 7.17
C ARG A 335 10.56 3.90 7.22
N PRO A 336 11.71 4.42 6.81
CA PRO A 336 11.93 5.87 6.74
C PRO A 336 11.29 6.48 5.49
N LEU A 337 11.07 7.79 5.50
CA LEU A 337 10.68 8.60 4.34
C LEU A 337 9.42 8.07 3.62
N HIS A 338 8.45 7.58 4.41
CA HIS A 338 7.20 7.00 3.93
C HIS A 338 6.28 8.02 3.24
N GLU A 339 5.33 7.52 2.44
CA GLU A 339 4.29 8.30 1.75
C GLU A 339 4.82 9.48 0.90
N ALA A 340 6.01 9.30 0.32
CA ALA A 340 6.73 10.40 -0.32
C ALA A 340 6.00 10.98 -1.54
N SER A 341 5.34 10.13 -2.35
CA SER A 341 4.63 10.55 -3.56
C SER A 341 3.43 11.45 -3.27
N GLY A 342 2.88 11.40 -2.05
CA GLY A 342 1.78 12.26 -1.62
C GLY A 342 2.16 13.73 -1.47
N GLY A 343 3.46 14.05 -1.30
CA GLY A 343 3.97 15.42 -1.23
C GLY A 343 3.58 16.22 0.02
N TRP A 344 2.82 15.61 0.95
CA TRP A 344 2.43 16.27 2.22
C TRP A 344 3.55 16.27 3.26
N PHE A 345 4.52 15.39 3.14
CA PHE A 345 5.76 15.40 3.93
C PHE A 345 6.87 16.13 3.17
N TRP A 346 7.74 16.86 3.91
CA TRP A 346 8.77 17.68 3.29
C TRP A 346 9.76 16.89 2.42
N TRP A 347 10.01 15.62 2.73
CA TRP A 347 10.91 14.77 1.96
C TRP A 347 10.35 14.36 0.59
N GLY A 348 9.01 14.47 0.40
CA GLY A 348 8.35 14.28 -0.88
C GLY A 348 8.15 15.56 -1.69
N ALA A 349 8.24 16.74 -1.07
CA ALA A 349 7.84 18.00 -1.68
C ALA A 349 8.72 18.45 -2.88
N SER A 350 9.94 17.92 -3.00
CA SER A 350 10.89 18.28 -4.07
C SER A 350 10.89 17.27 -5.24
N GLY A 351 10.00 16.28 -5.22
CA GLY A 351 9.89 15.29 -6.29
C GLY A 351 10.77 14.05 -6.12
N PRO A 352 10.61 13.07 -7.04
CA PRO A 352 11.19 11.74 -6.88
C PRO A 352 12.71 11.70 -6.92
N GLU A 353 13.39 12.55 -7.69
CA GLU A 353 14.85 12.49 -7.80
C GLU A 353 15.53 12.91 -6.48
N ALA A 354 15.13 14.05 -5.90
CA ALA A 354 15.67 14.50 -4.63
C ALA A 354 15.35 13.50 -3.49
N TYR A 355 14.18 12.89 -3.51
CA TYR A 355 13.79 11.85 -2.57
C TYR A 355 14.71 10.62 -2.68
N LYS A 356 14.93 10.10 -3.89
CA LYS A 356 15.79 8.93 -4.12
C LYS A 356 17.22 9.20 -3.65
N GLU A 357 17.74 10.41 -3.88
CA GLU A 357 19.07 10.81 -3.38
C GLU A 357 19.10 10.82 -1.84
N LEU A 358 18.08 11.36 -1.19
CA LEU A 358 17.99 11.36 0.28
C LEU A 358 17.86 9.92 0.82
N TYR A 359 17.08 9.06 0.18
CA TYR A 359 16.92 7.67 0.61
C TYR A 359 18.25 6.91 0.55
N LYS A 360 19.00 7.06 -0.56
CA LYS A 360 20.32 6.47 -0.72
C LYS A 360 21.34 7.01 0.27
N LEU A 361 21.33 8.32 0.50
CA LEU A 361 22.17 8.97 1.52
C LEU A 361 21.90 8.39 2.92
N LEU A 362 20.62 8.25 3.28
CA LEU A 362 20.19 7.68 4.56
C LEU A 362 20.65 6.22 4.68
N TYR A 363 20.44 5.42 3.63
CA TYR A 363 20.91 4.02 3.59
C TYR A 363 22.41 3.93 3.77
N ASP A 364 23.18 4.69 3.00
CA ASP A 364 24.65 4.67 3.06
C ASP A 364 25.17 5.09 4.43
N ARG A 365 24.60 6.17 4.99
CA ARG A 365 24.99 6.65 6.31
C ARG A 365 24.73 5.63 7.40
N LEU A 366 23.53 5.07 7.44
CA LEU A 366 23.13 4.12 8.50
C LEU A 366 23.77 2.75 8.30
N THR A 367 23.70 2.19 7.09
CA THR A 367 24.16 0.82 6.82
C THR A 367 25.67 0.75 6.67
N ASN A 368 26.27 1.63 5.86
CA ASN A 368 27.69 1.50 5.49
C ASN A 368 28.60 2.27 6.45
N GLU A 369 28.26 3.48 6.85
CA GLU A 369 29.13 4.28 7.71
C GLU A 369 28.97 3.93 9.20
N TYR A 370 27.73 3.85 9.72
CA TYR A 370 27.46 3.41 11.09
C TYR A 370 27.51 1.89 11.25
N GLY A 371 27.49 1.14 10.13
CA GLY A 371 27.55 -0.32 10.15
C GLY A 371 26.33 -0.95 10.83
N LEU A 372 25.16 -0.35 10.72
CA LEU A 372 23.93 -0.91 11.27
C LEU A 372 23.54 -2.17 10.49
N ASP A 373 23.60 -3.31 11.14
CA ASP A 373 23.36 -4.63 10.58
C ASP A 373 22.02 -5.24 11.04
N ASN A 374 21.26 -4.47 11.82
CA ASN A 374 20.00 -4.87 12.42
C ASN A 374 18.77 -4.30 11.71
N LEU A 375 18.92 -3.71 10.52
CA LEU A 375 17.83 -3.11 9.75
C LEU A 375 17.39 -4.03 8.60
N ILE A 376 16.09 -4.21 8.46
CA ILE A 376 15.38 -4.68 7.28
C ILE A 376 14.73 -3.44 6.67
N TRP A 377 15.14 -3.07 5.47
CA TRP A 377 14.73 -1.82 4.84
C TRP A 377 13.36 -1.95 4.17
N VAL A 378 12.39 -1.22 4.68
CA VAL A 378 11.02 -1.17 4.16
C VAL A 378 10.84 0.15 3.42
N TRP A 379 10.71 0.08 2.11
CA TRP A 379 10.42 1.25 1.29
C TRP A 379 8.90 1.44 1.14
N ASN A 380 8.45 2.68 1.27
CA ASN A 380 7.04 3.06 1.19
C ASN A 380 6.89 4.43 0.51
N GLY A 381 7.40 4.57 -0.70
CA GLY A 381 7.22 5.78 -1.51
C GLY A 381 5.89 5.84 -2.22
N GLN A 382 5.21 4.71 -2.35
CA GLN A 382 3.86 4.51 -2.91
C GLN A 382 3.71 4.92 -4.39
N ASP A 383 4.80 5.00 -5.15
CA ASP A 383 4.79 5.25 -6.58
C ASP A 383 6.11 4.78 -7.20
N ALA A 384 6.05 4.09 -8.35
CA ALA A 384 7.21 3.50 -9.02
C ALA A 384 8.33 4.51 -9.36
N GLU A 385 7.98 5.76 -9.68
CA GLU A 385 8.97 6.80 -9.97
C GLU A 385 9.86 7.14 -8.76
N TRP A 386 9.36 6.85 -7.55
CA TRP A 386 10.03 7.12 -6.28
C TRP A 386 10.92 5.96 -5.80
N TYR A 387 10.92 4.82 -6.51
CA TYR A 387 11.67 3.65 -6.08
C TYR A 387 13.19 3.85 -6.17
N PRO A 388 13.96 3.67 -5.08
CA PRO A 388 15.38 3.99 -5.05
C PRO A 388 16.27 2.94 -5.72
N GLY A 389 15.75 1.72 -5.93
CA GLY A 389 16.48 0.57 -6.49
C GLY A 389 16.45 -0.65 -5.56
N ASP A 390 16.54 -1.84 -6.18
CA ASP A 390 16.44 -3.13 -5.47
C ASP A 390 17.55 -3.34 -4.43
N GLU A 391 18.71 -2.72 -4.64
CA GLU A 391 19.87 -2.79 -3.74
C GLU A 391 19.70 -2.03 -2.43
N TYR A 392 18.63 -1.22 -2.28
CA TYR A 392 18.33 -0.42 -1.10
C TYR A 392 17.08 -0.90 -0.34
N VAL A 393 16.35 -1.88 -0.88
CA VAL A 393 15.01 -2.25 -0.39
C VAL A 393 14.91 -3.75 -0.18
N ASP A 394 14.42 -4.16 1.00
CA ASP A 394 14.12 -5.54 1.33
C ASP A 394 12.62 -5.86 1.19
N ILE A 395 11.76 -4.91 1.57
CA ILE A 395 10.31 -5.06 1.63
C ILE A 395 9.66 -3.79 1.04
N ILE A 396 8.57 -3.98 0.28
CA ILE A 396 7.73 -2.89 -0.20
C ILE A 396 6.58 -2.70 0.76
N GLY A 397 6.33 -1.47 1.18
CA GLY A 397 5.25 -1.06 2.06
C GLY A 397 4.20 -0.23 1.33
N GLU A 398 2.94 -0.42 1.69
CA GLU A 398 1.80 0.41 1.31
C GLU A 398 1.10 0.93 2.56
N ASP A 399 0.68 2.20 2.55
CA ASP A 399 -0.12 2.82 3.59
C ASP A 399 -1.50 3.14 3.01
N ILE A 400 -2.54 2.45 3.53
CA ILE A 400 -3.88 2.50 2.95
C ILE A 400 -4.91 2.85 4.01
N TYR A 401 -5.63 3.95 3.77
CA TYR A 401 -6.72 4.43 4.61
C TYR A 401 -8.03 4.44 3.80
N PRO A 402 -8.67 3.28 3.61
CA PRO A 402 -9.80 3.15 2.68
C PRO A 402 -11.10 3.78 3.19
N GLY A 403 -11.13 4.20 4.46
CA GLY A 403 -12.29 4.76 5.12
C GLY A 403 -12.88 3.84 6.20
N GLU A 404 -14.06 4.22 6.69
CA GLU A 404 -14.73 3.51 7.78
C GLU A 404 -15.33 2.19 7.29
N ARG A 405 -14.94 1.07 7.91
CA ARG A 405 -15.49 -0.28 7.68
C ARG A 405 -15.37 -0.79 6.25
N VAL A 406 -14.32 -0.40 5.56
CA VAL A 406 -13.98 -0.89 4.22
C VAL A 406 -13.06 -2.09 4.34
N TYR A 407 -13.62 -3.29 4.31
CA TYR A 407 -12.92 -4.56 4.59
C TYR A 407 -12.38 -5.28 3.34
N GLN A 408 -12.41 -4.62 2.18
CA GLN A 408 -11.88 -5.16 0.94
C GLN A 408 -10.39 -5.45 1.06
N SER A 409 -9.93 -6.40 0.25
CA SER A 409 -8.55 -6.90 0.25
C SER A 409 -7.51 -5.89 -0.22
N GLN A 410 -7.91 -4.81 -0.88
CA GLN A 410 -7.05 -3.81 -1.54
C GLN A 410 -6.13 -4.46 -2.61
N ILE A 411 -6.68 -5.43 -3.35
CA ILE A 411 -5.92 -6.22 -4.33
C ILE A 411 -5.24 -5.37 -5.39
N ALA A 412 -5.85 -4.29 -5.85
CA ALA A 412 -5.27 -3.41 -6.86
C ALA A 412 -3.97 -2.77 -6.37
N SER A 413 -3.95 -2.24 -5.14
CA SER A 413 -2.75 -1.68 -4.52
C SER A 413 -1.70 -2.75 -4.27
N TYR A 414 -2.12 -3.94 -3.81
CA TYR A 414 -1.23 -5.07 -3.61
C TYR A 414 -0.51 -5.47 -4.91
N LEU A 415 -1.26 -5.67 -6.00
CA LEU A 415 -0.70 -6.07 -7.29
C LEU A 415 0.20 -4.97 -7.87
N ASN A 416 -0.21 -3.71 -7.77
CA ASN A 416 0.62 -2.59 -8.21
C ASN A 416 1.98 -2.58 -7.50
N ALA A 417 1.97 -2.71 -6.17
CA ALA A 417 3.19 -2.78 -5.37
C ALA A 417 4.05 -4.01 -5.72
N ALA A 418 3.42 -5.17 -5.91
CA ALA A 418 4.13 -6.42 -6.17
C ALA A 418 4.72 -6.53 -7.59
N THR A 419 4.21 -5.76 -8.57
CA THR A 419 4.57 -5.94 -9.98
C THR A 419 5.20 -4.71 -10.63
N ASN A 420 4.99 -3.51 -10.11
CA ASN A 420 5.37 -2.28 -10.80
C ASN A 420 6.48 -1.49 -10.12
N TYR A 421 6.80 -1.73 -8.85
CA TYR A 421 7.81 -0.93 -8.14
C TYR A 421 9.22 -1.48 -8.28
N SER A 422 9.38 -2.79 -8.18
CA SER A 422 10.67 -3.48 -8.18
C SER A 422 10.84 -4.35 -9.43
N THR A 423 12.08 -4.58 -9.84
CA THR A 423 12.41 -5.56 -10.90
C THR A 423 12.57 -6.98 -10.37
N GLU A 424 12.66 -7.13 -9.05
CA GLU A 424 12.73 -8.39 -8.32
C GLU A 424 11.45 -8.60 -7.51
N ASN A 425 11.06 -9.85 -7.26
CA ASN A 425 9.98 -10.10 -6.32
C ASN A 425 10.39 -9.70 -4.91
N LYS A 426 9.64 -8.80 -4.30
CA LYS A 426 9.79 -8.38 -2.91
C LYS A 426 8.55 -8.77 -2.11
N MET A 427 8.69 -8.95 -0.80
CA MET A 427 7.52 -9.03 0.07
C MET A 427 6.78 -7.69 0.06
N VAL A 428 5.45 -7.75 0.06
CA VAL A 428 4.58 -6.56 0.08
C VAL A 428 3.80 -6.55 1.39
N TYR A 429 3.90 -5.45 2.12
CA TYR A 429 3.29 -5.27 3.45
C TYR A 429 2.34 -4.08 3.46
N LEU A 430 1.25 -4.20 4.19
CA LEU A 430 0.37 -3.08 4.53
C LEU A 430 0.96 -2.39 5.78
N THR A 431 1.88 -1.47 5.55
CA THR A 431 2.73 -0.87 6.59
C THR A 431 2.00 0.11 7.48
N GLU A 432 0.94 0.74 6.97
CA GLU A 432 -0.07 1.45 7.75
C GLU A 432 -1.47 1.17 7.21
N ASN A 433 -2.44 1.11 8.09
CA ASN A 433 -3.84 1.04 7.71
C ASN A 433 -4.75 1.69 8.75
N GLY A 434 -5.88 2.26 8.26
CA GLY A 434 -6.92 2.79 9.13
C GLY A 434 -8.02 1.78 9.45
N CYS A 435 -8.22 0.79 8.58
CA CYS A 435 -9.24 -0.25 8.68
C CYS A 435 -8.61 -1.61 8.38
N LEU A 436 -8.97 -2.65 9.12
CA LEU A 436 -8.53 -4.01 8.81
C LEU A 436 -9.21 -4.51 7.53
N PHE A 437 -8.50 -5.33 6.76
CA PHE A 437 -9.10 -6.10 5.67
C PHE A 437 -9.67 -7.43 6.17
N ASP A 438 -10.63 -7.98 5.44
CA ASP A 438 -11.16 -9.33 5.67
C ASP A 438 -10.15 -10.37 5.15
N PRO A 439 -9.61 -11.27 5.99
CA PRO A 439 -8.65 -12.30 5.55
C PRO A 439 -9.20 -13.23 4.49
N ASP A 440 -10.50 -13.56 4.52
CA ASP A 440 -11.13 -14.39 3.52
C ASP A 440 -11.12 -13.73 2.14
N LEU A 441 -11.41 -12.41 2.10
CA LEU A 441 -11.35 -11.63 0.87
C LEU A 441 -9.90 -11.51 0.38
N ALA A 442 -8.95 -11.29 1.29
CA ALA A 442 -7.54 -11.18 0.92
C ALA A 442 -7.00 -12.48 0.30
N ARG A 443 -7.32 -13.65 0.89
CA ARG A 443 -6.96 -14.96 0.32
C ARG A 443 -7.64 -15.21 -1.02
N ARG A 444 -8.96 -14.98 -1.10
CA ARG A 444 -9.73 -15.14 -2.33
C ARG A 444 -9.13 -14.31 -3.46
N ASP A 445 -8.83 -13.05 -3.21
CA ASP A 445 -8.36 -12.10 -4.22
C ASP A 445 -6.87 -12.25 -4.52
N GLY A 446 -6.12 -12.91 -3.63
CA GLY A 446 -4.67 -13.07 -3.71
C GLY A 446 -3.88 -11.85 -3.20
N ALA A 447 -4.49 -10.98 -2.41
CA ALA A 447 -3.81 -9.87 -1.74
C ALA A 447 -3.12 -10.36 -0.45
N MET A 448 -2.06 -11.14 -0.61
CA MET A 448 -1.37 -11.78 0.51
C MET A 448 -0.39 -10.80 1.19
N TRP A 449 -0.95 -9.76 1.82
CA TRP A 449 -0.20 -8.83 2.65
C TRP A 449 0.61 -9.57 3.70
N GLY A 450 1.94 -9.56 3.62
CA GLY A 450 2.77 -10.31 4.58
C GLY A 450 2.61 -9.83 6.02
N MET A 451 2.22 -8.57 6.21
CA MET A 451 1.95 -7.93 7.51
C MET A 451 0.96 -6.79 7.31
N TRP A 452 0.17 -6.50 8.32
CA TRP A 452 -0.45 -5.17 8.46
C TRP A 452 0.02 -4.50 9.75
N CYS A 453 -0.07 -3.15 9.81
CA CYS A 453 0.18 -2.41 11.04
C CYS A 453 -0.82 -1.25 11.16
N THR A 454 -1.90 -1.44 11.93
CA THR A 454 -2.94 -0.44 12.08
C THR A 454 -2.42 0.79 12.81
N TRP A 455 -2.75 1.99 12.31
CA TRP A 455 -2.34 3.24 12.95
C TRP A 455 -2.98 3.42 14.33
N SER A 456 -2.34 4.22 15.17
CA SER A 456 -2.76 4.46 16.56
C SER A 456 -4.01 5.35 16.69
N GLY A 457 -4.53 5.48 17.90
CA GLY A 457 -5.61 6.39 18.25
C GLY A 457 -6.97 5.95 17.75
N GLU A 458 -7.71 6.83 17.10
CA GLU A 458 -9.10 6.64 16.71
C GLU A 458 -9.38 5.43 15.82
N PHE A 459 -8.36 4.92 15.12
CA PHE A 459 -8.49 3.74 14.26
C PHE A 459 -8.76 2.45 15.06
N VAL A 460 -8.35 2.40 16.32
CA VAL A 460 -8.50 1.23 17.18
C VAL A 460 -9.08 1.56 18.56
N ALA A 461 -8.76 2.72 19.13
CA ALA A 461 -9.13 3.08 20.50
C ALA A 461 -9.86 4.43 20.55
N ARG A 462 -10.92 4.52 21.35
CA ARG A 462 -11.62 5.79 21.59
C ARG A 462 -10.72 6.75 22.36
N ASP A 463 -10.82 8.04 22.05
CA ASP A 463 -10.12 9.09 22.81
C ASP A 463 -10.84 9.33 24.16
N THR A 464 -10.70 8.35 25.06
CA THR A 464 -11.21 8.37 26.42
C THR A 464 -10.14 7.89 27.40
N SER A 465 -10.31 8.13 28.69
CA SER A 465 -9.43 7.58 29.73
C SER A 465 -9.64 6.08 29.97
N LEU A 466 -10.68 5.48 29.36
CA LEU A 466 -10.96 4.05 29.43
C LEU A 466 -10.36 3.34 28.21
N PHE A 467 -9.96 2.10 28.38
CA PHE A 467 -9.51 1.24 27.29
C PHE A 467 -10.73 0.69 26.53
N GLN A 468 -11.26 1.50 25.62
CA GLN A 468 -12.45 1.20 24.83
C GLN A 468 -12.12 1.12 23.35
N LEU A 469 -12.62 0.07 22.71
CA LEU A 469 -12.51 -0.10 21.27
C LEU A 469 -13.23 1.05 20.54
N SER A 470 -12.58 1.56 19.51
CA SER A 470 -13.22 2.39 18.50
C SER A 470 -13.73 1.48 17.40
N GLU A 471 -15.04 1.46 17.21
CA GLU A 471 -15.67 0.69 16.13
C GLU A 471 -15.96 1.57 14.91
N GLN A 472 -15.31 2.73 14.83
CA GLN A 472 -15.51 3.64 13.72
C GLN A 472 -14.96 3.05 12.41
N TYR A 473 -13.72 2.56 12.43
CA TYR A 473 -13.05 2.03 11.24
C TYR A 473 -13.17 0.51 11.16
N THR A 474 -13.02 -0.20 12.27
CA THR A 474 -13.14 -1.66 12.33
C THR A 474 -14.10 -2.06 13.44
N GLU A 475 -15.20 -2.73 13.09
CA GLU A 475 -16.17 -3.25 14.05
C GLU A 475 -15.57 -4.36 14.92
N GLU A 476 -16.02 -4.52 16.15
CA GLU A 476 -15.55 -5.56 17.06
C GLU A 476 -15.72 -6.98 16.46
N SER A 477 -16.80 -7.19 15.72
CA SER A 477 -17.05 -8.47 15.03
C SER A 477 -15.97 -8.78 13.98
N MET A 478 -15.57 -7.80 13.18
CA MET A 478 -14.50 -7.95 12.19
C MET A 478 -13.14 -8.07 12.87
N LEU A 479 -12.86 -7.27 13.89
CA LEU A 479 -11.63 -7.37 14.68
C LEU A 479 -11.45 -8.80 15.24
N LYS A 480 -12.51 -9.38 15.80
CA LYS A 480 -12.49 -10.78 16.29
C LYS A 480 -12.26 -11.76 15.15
N LYS A 481 -13.00 -11.64 14.04
CA LYS A 481 -12.82 -12.49 12.86
C LYS A 481 -11.37 -12.50 12.40
N VAL A 482 -10.75 -11.33 12.28
CA VAL A 482 -9.35 -11.21 11.82
C VAL A 482 -8.37 -11.84 12.81
N TYR A 483 -8.50 -11.57 14.12
CA TYR A 483 -7.56 -12.09 15.11
C TYR A 483 -7.80 -13.56 15.51
N GLU A 484 -8.94 -14.13 15.16
CA GLU A 484 -9.27 -15.56 15.34
C GLU A 484 -9.00 -16.40 14.09
N ASP A 485 -8.67 -15.77 12.97
CA ASP A 485 -8.35 -16.44 11.71
C ASP A 485 -7.06 -17.26 11.84
N GLU A 486 -7.07 -18.53 11.35
CA GLU A 486 -5.94 -19.47 11.49
C GLU A 486 -4.68 -19.07 10.71
N ASP A 487 -4.83 -18.18 9.72
CA ASP A 487 -3.73 -17.66 8.93
C ASP A 487 -3.18 -16.33 9.46
N VAL A 488 -3.75 -15.79 10.53
CA VAL A 488 -3.29 -14.58 11.19
C VAL A 488 -2.34 -14.93 12.34
N ILE A 489 -1.11 -14.48 12.24
CA ILE A 489 -0.08 -14.65 13.26
C ILE A 489 -0.20 -13.53 14.28
N THR A 490 -0.43 -13.90 15.55
CA THR A 490 -0.43 -13.03 16.71
C THR A 490 0.84 -13.24 17.56
N LEU A 491 1.07 -12.42 18.56
CA LEU A 491 2.25 -12.56 19.44
C LEU A 491 2.32 -13.96 20.07
N GLU A 492 1.17 -14.52 20.40
CA GLU A 492 1.05 -15.85 21.00
C GLU A 492 1.44 -16.99 20.02
N ASP A 493 1.40 -16.71 18.70
CA ASP A 493 1.68 -17.70 17.65
C ASP A 493 3.13 -17.61 17.13
N LEU A 494 3.89 -16.56 17.54
CA LEU A 494 5.27 -16.38 17.10
C LEU A 494 6.18 -17.49 17.67
N PRO A 495 7.05 -18.09 16.84
CA PRO A 495 8.11 -18.96 17.33
C PRO A 495 9.18 -18.15 18.06
N ASP A 496 10.13 -18.82 18.71
CA ASP A 496 11.32 -18.13 19.21
C ASP A 496 12.18 -17.60 18.06
N LEU A 497 11.99 -16.33 17.72
CA LEU A 497 12.69 -15.65 16.62
C LEU A 497 14.20 -15.57 16.86
N LYS A 498 14.67 -15.64 18.12
CA LYS A 498 16.10 -15.58 18.48
C LYS A 498 16.84 -16.86 18.08
N THR A 499 16.11 -17.95 17.89
CA THR A 499 16.65 -19.25 17.50
C THR A 499 16.09 -19.75 16.15
N TYR A 500 15.29 -18.93 15.47
CA TYR A 500 14.68 -19.29 14.18
C TYR A 500 15.74 -19.67 13.15
N LYS A 501 15.43 -20.67 12.32
CA LYS A 501 16.39 -21.18 11.34
C LYS A 501 16.60 -20.18 10.19
N ILE A 502 17.85 -19.78 9.99
CA ILE A 502 18.20 -18.93 8.84
C ILE A 502 18.04 -19.72 7.54
N ARG A 503 17.30 -19.14 6.56
CA ARG A 503 17.17 -19.70 5.22
C ARG A 503 18.51 -19.73 4.51
N LYS A 504 18.68 -20.75 3.67
CA LYS A 504 19.86 -20.82 2.80
C LYS A 504 19.80 -19.67 1.77
N GLY A 505 20.87 -18.90 1.71
CA GLY A 505 21.00 -17.72 0.85
C GLY A 505 21.26 -16.44 1.61
N LEU A 506 20.78 -16.36 2.87
CA LEU A 506 20.99 -15.22 3.77
C LEU A 506 22.33 -15.26 4.50
#